data_e2e8ff3665a46cd920d6ce9cd5364113
#
_entry.id   e2e8ff3665a46cd920d6ce9cd5364113
#
_cell.length_a   1.000
_cell.length_b   1.000
_cell.length_c   1.000
_cell.angle_alpha   90.00
_cell.angle_beta   90.00
_cell.angle_gamma   90.00
#
_symmetry.space_group_name_H-M   'P 1'
#
loop_
_entity.id
_entity.type
_entity.pdbx_description
1 polymer ?
#
loop_
_entity_poly.entity_id
_entity_poly.type
_entity_poly.pdbx_seq_one_letter_code
_entity_poly.pdbx_strand_id
1 'polypeptide(L)'
;LALRRPEVTTYGQTADEVRRFGLPCGGTVQVVLEPLGPQSQLRELLTATAAHRQTRRELDLITGLVRLGPASAGDRVEFDGQHLATVHGPRWRLLIIGGGQLSRYLASMAVMLDHQVTVCEPRTEYHEGWDALPGVTLSSAMPDDLVLAMNLDAHSAVVALTHDPKLDDLALMEALRTPAYYVGAMGSRPN
;
A
#
# COMPACT_ATOMS: atom_id res chain seq x y z
N LEU A 1 -23.50 -23.99 -9.02
CA LEU A 1 -22.69 -24.99 -8.32
C LEU A 1 -21.81 -24.24 -7.32
N ALA A 2 -21.97 -24.56 -6.03
CA ALA A 2 -21.07 -23.97 -5.02
C ALA A 2 -19.72 -24.70 -5.10
N LEU A 3 -18.65 -23.94 -5.26
CA LEU A 3 -17.29 -24.42 -5.24
C LEU A 3 -17.01 -25.08 -3.88
N ARG A 4 -16.50 -26.31 -3.87
CA ARG A 4 -16.23 -27.05 -2.62
C ARG A 4 -14.76 -27.09 -2.25
N ARG A 5 -13.87 -26.85 -3.20
CA ARG A 5 -12.42 -26.81 -3.04
C ARG A 5 -11.83 -25.78 -3.99
N PRO A 6 -10.60 -25.32 -3.78
CA PRO A 6 -9.93 -24.42 -4.72
C PRO A 6 -9.83 -25.04 -6.12
N GLU A 7 -10.00 -24.20 -7.13
CA GLU A 7 -9.90 -24.58 -8.55
C GLU A 7 -9.03 -23.58 -9.29
N VAL A 8 -8.27 -24.07 -10.26
CA VAL A 8 -7.46 -23.25 -11.17
C VAL A 8 -8.13 -23.21 -12.52
N THR A 9 -8.37 -22.02 -13.03
CA THR A 9 -8.88 -21.81 -14.38
C THR A 9 -7.85 -21.03 -15.19
N THR A 10 -7.56 -21.51 -16.39
CA THR A 10 -6.61 -20.86 -17.31
C THR A 10 -7.38 -20.25 -18.47
N TYR A 11 -7.13 -18.98 -18.75
CA TYR A 11 -7.70 -18.22 -19.88
C TYR A 11 -6.61 -17.85 -20.88
N GLY A 12 -6.99 -17.66 -22.15
CA GLY A 12 -6.08 -17.26 -23.21
C GLY A 12 -5.36 -18.41 -23.90
N GLN A 13 -5.89 -19.63 -23.77
CA GLN A 13 -5.32 -20.82 -24.43
C GLN A 13 -5.65 -20.87 -25.93
N THR A 14 -6.74 -20.20 -26.33
CA THR A 14 -7.18 -20.13 -27.74
C THR A 14 -7.23 -18.69 -28.21
N ALA A 15 -7.13 -18.49 -29.54
CA ALA A 15 -7.23 -17.16 -30.16
C ALA A 15 -8.60 -16.50 -29.88
N ASP A 16 -9.66 -17.29 -29.73
CA ASP A 16 -10.99 -16.81 -29.40
C ASP A 16 -11.07 -16.33 -27.94
N GLU A 17 -10.46 -17.05 -27.01
CA GLU A 17 -10.35 -16.61 -25.63
C GLU A 17 -9.51 -15.33 -25.48
N VAL A 18 -8.38 -15.25 -26.21
CA VAL A 18 -7.53 -14.03 -26.23
C VAL A 18 -8.36 -12.81 -26.66
N ARG A 19 -9.17 -12.95 -27.72
CA ARG A 19 -10.05 -11.86 -28.17
C ARG A 19 -11.15 -11.56 -27.17
N ARG A 20 -11.82 -12.59 -26.64
CA ARG A 20 -12.97 -12.45 -25.74
C ARG A 20 -12.60 -11.79 -24.40
N PHE A 21 -11.42 -12.12 -23.85
CA PHE A 21 -10.97 -11.65 -22.56
C PHE A 21 -10.01 -10.47 -22.64
N GLY A 22 -9.76 -9.92 -23.84
CA GLY A 22 -8.93 -8.74 -24.04
C GLY A 22 -7.48 -8.96 -23.62
N LEU A 23 -6.88 -10.08 -24.02
CA LEU A 23 -5.49 -10.42 -23.71
C LEU A 23 -4.58 -10.06 -24.91
N PRO A 24 -4.28 -8.77 -25.15
CA PRO A 24 -3.62 -8.32 -26.40
C PRO A 24 -2.19 -8.85 -26.55
N CYS A 25 -1.56 -9.27 -25.45
CA CYS A 25 -0.20 -9.80 -25.45
C CYS A 25 -0.12 -11.28 -25.85
N GLY A 26 -1.26 -11.94 -26.17
CA GLY A 26 -1.29 -13.37 -26.48
C GLY A 26 -0.87 -14.27 -25.32
N GLY A 27 -0.86 -13.74 -24.10
CA GLY A 27 -0.50 -14.49 -22.90
C GLY A 27 -1.67 -15.25 -22.29
N THR A 28 -1.36 -16.22 -21.46
CA THR A 28 -2.34 -16.93 -20.63
C THR A 28 -2.41 -16.31 -19.23
N VAL A 29 -3.62 -16.32 -18.65
CA VAL A 29 -3.86 -15.90 -17.26
C VAL A 29 -4.39 -17.10 -16.50
N GLN A 30 -3.75 -17.43 -15.37
CA GLN A 30 -4.25 -18.41 -14.42
C GLN A 30 -4.93 -17.72 -13.25
N VAL A 31 -6.15 -18.15 -12.96
CA VAL A 31 -6.95 -17.61 -11.85
C VAL A 31 -7.23 -18.76 -10.89
N VAL A 32 -6.89 -18.54 -9.63
CA VAL A 32 -7.24 -19.47 -8.54
C VAL A 32 -8.53 -18.99 -7.90
N LEU A 33 -9.55 -19.83 -7.91
CA LEU A 33 -10.84 -19.62 -7.24
C LEU A 33 -10.83 -20.40 -5.92
N GLU A 34 -11.01 -19.70 -4.81
CA GLU A 34 -11.02 -20.30 -3.48
C GLU A 34 -12.41 -20.14 -2.84
N PRO A 35 -13.04 -21.24 -2.37
CA PRO A 35 -14.24 -21.14 -1.55
C PRO A 35 -13.85 -20.61 -0.16
N LEU A 36 -14.41 -19.47 0.22
CA LEU A 36 -14.07 -18.83 1.48
C LEU A 36 -14.76 -19.52 2.65
N GLY A 37 -13.99 -19.78 3.71
CA GLY A 37 -14.46 -20.40 4.93
C GLY A 37 -13.47 -20.19 6.10
N PRO A 38 -13.70 -20.80 7.25
CA PRO A 38 -12.80 -20.69 8.40
C PRO A 38 -11.35 -21.09 8.08
N GLN A 39 -11.16 -22.08 7.19
CA GLN A 39 -9.85 -22.55 6.74
C GLN A 39 -9.09 -21.52 5.90
N SER A 40 -9.76 -20.48 5.36
CA SER A 40 -9.14 -19.42 4.57
C SER A 40 -8.33 -18.42 5.42
N GLN A 41 -8.49 -18.43 6.75
CA GLN A 41 -7.80 -17.60 7.75
C GLN A 41 -7.80 -16.11 7.42
N LEU A 42 -8.89 -15.62 6.79
CA LEU A 42 -8.98 -14.21 6.37
C LEU A 42 -9.06 -13.23 7.54
N ARG A 43 -9.67 -13.65 8.66
CA ARG A 43 -9.76 -12.80 9.87
C ARG A 43 -8.38 -12.55 10.46
N GLU A 44 -7.58 -13.60 10.57
CA GLU A 44 -6.21 -13.55 11.06
C GLU A 44 -5.32 -12.72 10.14
N LEU A 45 -5.50 -12.88 8.82
CA LEU A 45 -4.81 -12.12 7.80
C LEU A 45 -5.15 -10.61 7.90
N LEU A 46 -6.43 -10.26 8.01
CA LEU A 46 -6.88 -8.89 8.20
C LEU A 46 -6.34 -8.27 9.50
N THR A 47 -6.33 -9.05 10.58
CA THR A 47 -5.74 -8.60 11.86
C THR A 47 -4.25 -8.32 11.72
N ALA A 48 -3.51 -9.18 11.02
CA ALA A 48 -2.08 -8.96 10.78
C ALA A 48 -1.83 -7.71 9.93
N THR A 49 -2.61 -7.53 8.85
CA THR A 49 -2.52 -6.36 7.97
C THR A 49 -2.87 -5.06 8.71
N ALA A 50 -3.91 -5.07 9.54
CA ALA A 50 -4.29 -3.92 10.37
C ALA A 50 -3.22 -3.57 11.42
N ALA A 51 -2.47 -4.57 11.89
CA ALA A 51 -1.31 -4.39 12.76
C ALA A 51 -0.01 -4.07 12.01
N HIS A 52 -0.09 -3.65 10.74
CA HIS A 52 1.03 -3.30 9.87
C HIS A 52 2.07 -4.42 9.70
N ARG A 53 1.64 -5.70 9.74
CA ARG A 53 2.53 -6.84 9.54
C ARG A 53 2.37 -7.42 8.15
N GLN A 54 3.49 -7.57 7.44
CA GLN A 54 3.50 -8.36 6.21
C GLN A 54 3.35 -9.84 6.54
N THR A 55 2.45 -10.49 5.81
CA THR A 55 2.08 -11.88 6.04
C THR A 55 2.12 -12.65 4.73
N ARG A 56 2.88 -13.74 4.70
CA ARG A 56 2.85 -14.73 3.64
C ARG A 56 1.66 -15.65 3.89
N ARG A 57 0.81 -15.81 2.89
CA ARG A 57 -0.36 -16.69 2.89
C ARG A 57 -0.14 -17.81 1.88
N GLU A 58 -0.15 -19.05 2.33
CA GLU A 58 0.01 -20.24 1.50
C GLU A 58 -1.30 -21.02 1.48
N LEU A 59 -1.89 -21.17 0.29
CA LEU A 59 -3.09 -21.96 0.03
C LEU A 59 -2.68 -23.28 -0.62
N ASP A 60 -3.03 -24.40 0.01
CA ASP A 60 -2.97 -25.72 -0.58
C ASP A 60 -4.25 -25.96 -1.41
N LEU A 61 -4.11 -26.12 -2.71
CA LEU A 61 -5.22 -26.29 -3.65
C LEU A 61 -5.90 -27.66 -3.57
N ILE A 62 -5.22 -28.65 -3.01
CA ILE A 62 -5.77 -30.00 -2.88
C ILE A 62 -6.70 -30.07 -1.67
N THR A 63 -6.24 -29.54 -0.54
CA THR A 63 -6.96 -29.60 0.74
C THR A 63 -7.83 -28.37 1.02
N GLY A 64 -7.53 -27.23 0.38
CA GLY A 64 -8.14 -25.93 0.67
C GLY A 64 -7.67 -25.31 1.99
N LEU A 65 -6.65 -25.87 2.63
CA LEU A 65 -6.09 -25.35 3.87
C LEU A 65 -5.17 -24.15 3.59
N VAL A 66 -5.22 -23.18 4.46
CA VAL A 66 -4.36 -22.00 4.42
C VAL A 66 -3.41 -22.01 5.60
N ARG A 67 -2.16 -21.60 5.38
CA ARG A 67 -1.17 -21.29 6.40
C ARG A 67 -0.77 -19.83 6.30
N LEU A 68 -0.68 -19.18 7.45
CA LEU A 68 -0.14 -17.83 7.56
C LEU A 68 1.22 -17.88 8.26
N GLY A 69 2.15 -17.10 7.75
CA GLY A 69 3.49 -16.95 8.30
C GLY A 69 4.03 -15.53 8.09
N PRO A 70 5.14 -15.17 8.72
CA PRO A 70 5.80 -13.91 8.45
C PRO A 70 6.29 -13.89 6.99
N ALA A 71 6.12 -12.76 6.32
CA ALA A 71 6.73 -12.56 5.02
C ALA A 71 8.19 -12.12 5.16
N SER A 72 9.03 -12.53 4.22
CA SER A 72 10.44 -12.18 4.13
C SER A 72 10.69 -11.16 3.01
N ALA A 73 11.77 -10.39 3.12
CA ALA A 73 12.17 -9.49 2.06
C ALA A 73 12.46 -10.29 0.77
N GLY A 74 11.73 -9.96 -0.30
CA GLY A 74 11.84 -10.66 -1.58
C GLY A 74 10.78 -11.73 -1.85
N ASP A 75 9.94 -12.06 -0.87
CA ASP A 75 8.78 -12.92 -1.11
C ASP A 75 7.88 -12.33 -2.21
N ARG A 76 7.39 -13.19 -3.08
CA ARG A 76 6.52 -12.81 -4.21
C ARG A 76 5.35 -13.79 -4.28
N VAL A 77 4.49 -13.52 -5.24
CA VAL A 77 3.47 -14.50 -5.62
C VAL A 77 4.16 -15.69 -6.27
N GLU A 78 3.93 -16.88 -5.71
CA GLU A 78 4.48 -18.15 -6.20
C GLU A 78 3.35 -19.14 -6.41
N PHE A 79 3.40 -19.85 -7.52
CA PHE A 79 2.43 -20.88 -7.87
C PHE A 79 3.11 -22.06 -8.53
N ASP A 80 2.98 -23.24 -7.93
CA ASP A 80 3.58 -24.50 -8.40
C ASP A 80 2.56 -25.49 -8.99
N GLY A 81 1.29 -25.08 -9.08
CA GLY A 81 0.17 -25.91 -9.52
C GLY A 81 -0.56 -26.62 -8.38
N GLN A 82 0.01 -26.70 -7.19
CA GLN A 82 -0.61 -27.30 -6.00
C GLN A 82 -0.71 -26.29 -4.83
N HIS A 83 0.22 -25.36 -4.76
CA HIS A 83 0.26 -24.34 -3.72
C HIS A 83 0.29 -22.94 -4.36
N LEU A 84 -0.47 -22.04 -3.78
CA LEU A 84 -0.42 -20.62 -4.10
C LEU A 84 0.08 -19.86 -2.87
N ALA A 85 1.26 -19.27 -2.97
CA ALA A 85 1.77 -18.35 -1.97
C ALA A 85 1.57 -16.91 -2.43
N THR A 86 1.03 -16.10 -1.54
CA THR A 86 0.80 -14.66 -1.74
C THR A 86 1.31 -13.87 -0.56
N VAL A 87 1.76 -12.64 -0.79
CA VAL A 87 2.17 -11.73 0.28
C VAL A 87 1.12 -10.65 0.44
N HIS A 88 0.70 -10.46 1.66
CA HIS A 88 -0.27 -9.44 2.07
C HIS A 88 0.37 -8.54 3.11
N GLY A 89 0.10 -7.25 3.02
CA GLY A 89 0.64 -6.26 3.94
C GLY A 89 -0.23 -5.02 4.02
N PRO A 90 0.16 -4.06 4.88
CA PRO A 90 -0.50 -2.76 4.94
C PRO A 90 -0.31 -2.03 3.60
N ARG A 91 -1.19 -1.06 3.34
CA ARG A 91 -0.96 -0.10 2.26
C ARG A 91 0.31 0.70 2.53
N TRP A 92 0.98 1.09 1.47
CA TRP A 92 2.04 2.08 1.55
C TRP A 92 1.48 3.40 2.07
N ARG A 93 2.20 4.04 2.98
CA ARG A 93 1.79 5.31 3.56
C ARG A 93 2.71 6.42 3.06
N LEU A 94 2.12 7.56 2.72
CA LEU A 94 2.87 8.76 2.37
C LEU A 94 2.42 9.91 3.28
N LEU A 95 3.35 10.43 4.07
CA LEU A 95 3.20 11.67 4.83
C LEU A 95 3.83 12.80 4.04
N ILE A 96 3.04 13.80 3.70
CA ILE A 96 3.48 15.03 3.04
C ILE A 96 3.41 16.16 4.05
N ILE A 97 4.53 16.84 4.30
CA ILE A 97 4.58 18.05 5.12
C ILE A 97 4.42 19.25 4.22
N GLY A 98 3.35 20.02 4.45
CA GLY A 98 2.97 21.19 3.66
C GLY A 98 1.74 20.99 2.79
N GLY A 99 0.85 21.99 2.78
CA GLY A 99 -0.44 21.98 2.07
C GLY A 99 -0.44 22.71 0.72
N GLY A 100 0.72 23.02 0.17
CA GLY A 100 0.86 23.79 -1.07
C GLY A 100 0.45 23.03 -2.35
N GLN A 101 0.57 23.71 -3.49
CA GLN A 101 0.15 23.16 -4.77
C GLN A 101 0.92 21.89 -5.17
N LEU A 102 2.22 21.83 -4.91
CA LEU A 102 3.03 20.65 -5.22
C LEU A 102 2.56 19.42 -4.42
N SER A 103 2.21 19.63 -3.15
CA SER A 103 1.66 18.59 -2.29
C SER A 103 0.36 18.00 -2.84
N ARG A 104 -0.48 18.84 -3.46
CA ARG A 104 -1.73 18.37 -4.09
C ARG A 104 -1.47 17.43 -5.27
N TYR A 105 -0.50 17.77 -6.13
CA TYR A 105 -0.13 16.88 -7.25
C TYR A 105 0.47 15.56 -6.75
N LEU A 106 1.39 15.65 -5.78
CA LEU A 106 2.01 14.46 -5.19
C LEU A 106 0.96 13.56 -4.51
N ALA A 107 0.07 14.16 -3.71
CA ALA A 107 -1.01 13.43 -3.05
C ALA A 107 -1.94 12.73 -4.04
N SER A 108 -2.33 13.42 -5.12
CA SER A 108 -3.18 12.84 -6.17
C SER A 108 -2.51 11.64 -6.85
N MET A 109 -1.24 11.75 -7.20
CA MET A 109 -0.48 10.66 -7.82
C MET A 109 -0.34 9.49 -6.86
N ALA A 110 -0.06 9.75 -5.58
CA ALA A 110 0.11 8.71 -4.57
C ALA A 110 -1.19 7.95 -4.30
N VAL A 111 -2.33 8.65 -4.25
CA VAL A 111 -3.66 8.00 -4.14
C VAL A 111 -3.94 7.10 -5.34
N MET A 112 -3.61 7.54 -6.57
CA MET A 112 -3.77 6.71 -7.77
C MET A 112 -2.86 5.47 -7.76
N LEU A 113 -1.77 5.49 -7.00
CA LEU A 113 -0.86 4.37 -6.75
C LEU A 113 -1.21 3.58 -5.48
N ASP A 114 -2.44 3.72 -4.97
CA ASP A 114 -2.99 3.04 -3.79
C ASP A 114 -2.24 3.32 -2.46
N HIS A 115 -1.58 4.47 -2.35
CA HIS A 115 -1.01 4.91 -1.08
C HIS A 115 -2.09 5.48 -0.16
N GLN A 116 -1.95 5.24 1.14
CA GLN A 116 -2.65 5.99 2.16
C GLN A 116 -1.91 7.31 2.38
N VAL A 117 -2.53 8.41 1.97
CA VAL A 117 -1.90 9.73 1.98
C VAL A 117 -2.39 10.56 3.16
N THR A 118 -1.46 11.09 3.93
CA THR A 118 -1.71 12.10 4.96
C THR A 118 -0.92 13.37 4.61
N VAL A 119 -1.60 14.50 4.62
CA VAL A 119 -0.98 15.82 4.46
C VAL A 119 -1.00 16.52 5.81
N CYS A 120 0.17 16.94 6.25
CA CYS A 120 0.37 17.69 7.47
C CYS A 120 0.54 19.18 7.13
N GLU A 121 -0.41 20.01 7.53
CA GLU A 121 -0.32 21.45 7.35
C GLU A 121 -0.94 22.16 8.55
N PRO A 122 -0.12 22.67 9.48
CA PRO A 122 -0.62 23.37 10.67
C PRO A 122 -1.22 24.74 10.35
N ARG A 123 -0.87 25.33 9.22
CA ARG A 123 -1.31 26.69 8.82
C ARG A 123 -2.65 26.61 8.08
N THR A 124 -3.69 27.16 8.69
CA THR A 124 -5.07 27.05 8.19
C THR A 124 -5.31 27.70 6.84
N GLU A 125 -4.51 28.69 6.47
CA GLU A 125 -4.58 29.38 5.17
C GLU A 125 -4.26 28.47 3.97
N TYR A 126 -3.63 27.30 4.21
CA TYR A 126 -3.33 26.31 3.18
C TYR A 126 -4.31 25.15 3.16
N HIS A 127 -5.40 25.19 3.96
CA HIS A 127 -6.37 24.08 4.04
C HIS A 127 -7.41 24.10 2.92
N GLU A 128 -7.61 25.25 2.26
CA GLU A 128 -8.64 25.38 1.23
C GLU A 128 -8.48 24.35 0.11
N GLY A 129 -9.57 23.67 -0.22
CA GLY A 129 -9.68 22.73 -1.35
C GLY A 129 -9.08 21.31 -1.09
N TRP A 130 -8.57 21.00 0.13
CA TRP A 130 -8.14 19.65 0.44
C TRP A 130 -9.32 18.69 0.62
N ASP A 131 -10.48 19.17 1.07
CA ASP A 131 -11.72 18.36 1.20
C ASP A 131 -12.21 17.80 -0.14
N ALA A 132 -11.80 18.43 -1.26
CA ALA A 132 -12.17 17.99 -2.60
C ALA A 132 -11.28 16.84 -3.13
N LEU A 133 -10.24 16.43 -2.40
CA LEU A 133 -9.32 15.37 -2.81
C LEU A 133 -9.63 14.06 -2.07
N PRO A 134 -10.40 13.13 -2.67
CA PRO A 134 -10.77 11.89 -1.99
C PRO A 134 -9.54 11.01 -1.74
N GLY A 135 -9.53 10.31 -0.60
CA GLY A 135 -8.44 9.40 -0.25
C GLY A 135 -7.23 10.08 0.43
N VAL A 136 -7.30 11.39 0.67
CA VAL A 136 -6.28 12.15 1.42
C VAL A 136 -6.83 12.55 2.78
N THR A 137 -6.03 12.36 3.81
CA THR A 137 -6.31 12.87 5.16
C THR A 137 -5.51 14.14 5.40
N LEU A 138 -6.18 15.25 5.71
CA LEU A 138 -5.51 16.48 6.13
C LEU A 138 -5.38 16.51 7.66
N SER A 139 -4.20 16.83 8.16
CA SER A 139 -3.91 17.00 9.58
C SER A 139 -3.35 18.42 9.84
N SER A 140 -3.89 19.08 10.86
CA SER A 140 -3.40 20.37 11.37
C SER A 140 -2.44 20.23 12.55
N ALA A 141 -2.02 19.03 12.88
CA ALA A 141 -1.04 18.78 13.93
C ALA A 141 0.33 19.38 13.57
N MET A 142 1.19 19.57 14.56
CA MET A 142 2.59 19.88 14.29
C MET A 142 3.27 18.69 13.61
N PRO A 143 4.17 18.93 12.65
CA PRO A 143 4.74 17.87 11.82
C PRO A 143 5.52 16.80 12.60
N ASP A 144 6.31 17.18 13.60
CA ASP A 144 7.04 16.28 14.48
C ASP A 144 6.10 15.40 15.33
N ASP A 145 5.08 16.01 15.93
CA ASP A 145 4.07 15.30 16.69
C ASP A 145 3.32 14.27 15.81
N LEU A 146 3.00 14.65 14.56
CA LEU A 146 2.31 13.77 13.64
C LEU A 146 3.21 12.59 13.22
N VAL A 147 4.49 12.84 12.94
CA VAL A 147 5.46 11.77 12.63
C VAL A 147 5.50 10.74 13.76
N LEU A 148 5.57 11.20 15.01
CA LEU A 148 5.57 10.34 16.19
C LEU A 148 4.25 9.57 16.34
N ALA A 149 3.11 10.26 16.19
CA ALA A 149 1.78 9.66 16.33
C ALA A 149 1.47 8.62 15.25
N MET A 150 1.99 8.79 14.03
CA MET A 150 1.78 7.87 12.92
C MET A 150 2.53 6.54 13.08
N ASN A 151 3.51 6.44 13.98
CA ASN A 151 4.32 5.25 14.18
C ASN A 151 4.77 4.66 12.84
N LEU A 152 5.59 5.42 12.12
CA LEU A 152 6.02 5.10 10.75
C LEU A 152 6.82 3.79 10.71
N ASP A 153 6.56 2.99 9.68
CA ASP A 153 7.17 1.67 9.46
C ASP A 153 7.91 1.62 8.11
N ALA A 154 8.43 0.44 7.76
CA ALA A 154 9.14 0.22 6.50
C ALA A 154 8.26 0.35 5.23
N HIS A 155 6.95 0.61 5.36
CA HIS A 155 6.02 0.90 4.27
C HIS A 155 5.60 2.38 4.27
N SER A 156 6.35 3.23 4.97
CA SER A 156 6.05 4.64 5.12
C SER A 156 7.10 5.51 4.44
N ALA A 157 6.65 6.54 3.73
CA ALA A 157 7.49 7.59 3.17
C ALA A 157 7.11 8.94 3.77
N VAL A 158 8.09 9.83 3.93
CA VAL A 158 7.90 11.21 4.39
C VAL A 158 8.53 12.16 3.38
N VAL A 159 7.77 13.19 2.99
CA VAL A 159 8.25 14.24 2.06
C VAL A 159 7.91 15.61 2.61
N ALA A 160 8.94 16.44 2.83
CA ALA A 160 8.79 17.81 3.30
C ALA A 160 8.82 18.79 2.12
N LEU A 161 7.76 19.60 1.98
CA LEU A 161 7.49 20.49 0.84
C LEU A 161 7.07 21.89 1.25
N THR A 162 7.26 22.28 2.52
CA THR A 162 6.82 23.63 2.98
C THR A 162 7.80 24.73 2.62
N HIS A 163 9.09 24.42 2.50
CA HIS A 163 10.20 25.37 2.49
C HIS A 163 10.33 26.22 3.77
N ASP A 164 9.60 25.88 4.83
CA ASP A 164 9.72 26.49 6.15
C ASP A 164 10.57 25.56 7.04
N PRO A 165 11.81 25.93 7.39
CA PRO A 165 12.69 25.08 8.19
C PRO A 165 12.08 24.69 9.53
N LYS A 166 11.19 25.51 10.11
CA LYS A 166 10.55 25.21 11.38
C LYS A 166 9.58 24.03 11.29
N LEU A 167 9.00 23.80 10.12
CA LEU A 167 8.09 22.68 9.87
C LEU A 167 8.83 21.49 9.28
N ASP A 168 9.68 21.75 8.27
CA ASP A 168 10.38 20.70 7.54
C ASP A 168 11.45 20.03 8.40
N ASP A 169 12.32 20.81 9.07
CA ASP A 169 13.44 20.24 9.85
C ASP A 169 12.95 19.41 11.04
N LEU A 170 11.93 19.89 11.77
CA LEU A 170 11.36 19.14 12.89
C LEU A 170 10.79 17.79 12.45
N ALA A 171 10.00 17.80 11.36
CA ALA A 171 9.45 16.55 10.81
C ALA A 171 10.55 15.59 10.33
N LEU A 172 11.56 16.12 9.62
CA LEU A 172 12.66 15.31 9.07
C LEU A 172 13.52 14.70 10.17
N MET A 173 13.81 15.44 11.24
CA MET A 173 14.57 14.95 12.38
C MET A 173 13.90 13.74 13.04
N GLU A 174 12.60 13.78 13.21
CA GLU A 174 11.85 12.64 13.77
C GLU A 174 11.69 11.51 12.75
N ALA A 175 11.38 11.83 11.48
CA ALA A 175 11.20 10.83 10.43
C ALA A 175 12.46 10.00 10.17
N LEU A 176 13.64 10.61 10.21
CA LEU A 176 14.94 9.93 10.03
C LEU A 176 15.28 8.94 11.15
N ARG A 177 14.59 8.99 12.29
CA ARG A 177 14.73 8.03 13.39
C ARG A 177 13.79 6.83 13.27
N THR A 178 12.87 6.87 12.30
CA THR A 178 11.90 5.81 12.06
C THR A 178 12.41 4.81 11.02
N PRO A 179 11.80 3.62 10.91
CA PRO A 179 12.11 2.68 9.82
C PRO A 179 11.52 3.08 8.46
N ALA A 180 11.01 4.30 8.27
CA ALA A 180 10.47 4.75 6.99
C ALA A 180 11.45 4.48 5.84
N TYR A 181 10.93 3.90 4.72
CA TYR A 181 11.79 3.53 3.61
C TYR A 181 12.31 4.72 2.80
N TYR A 182 11.63 5.86 2.93
CA TYR A 182 12.02 7.10 2.25
C TYR A 182 11.73 8.32 3.13
N VAL A 183 12.71 9.19 3.25
CA VAL A 183 12.58 10.50 3.88
C VAL A 183 13.27 11.50 2.95
N GLY A 184 12.53 12.49 2.47
CA GLY A 184 13.04 13.47 1.53
C GLY A 184 12.48 14.87 1.76
N ALA A 185 13.25 15.85 1.31
CA ALA A 185 12.85 17.26 1.35
C ALA A 185 13.12 17.95 0.02
N MET A 186 12.28 18.91 -0.32
CA MET A 186 12.57 19.83 -1.42
C MET A 186 13.23 21.08 -0.86
N GLY A 187 14.42 21.39 -1.36
CA GLY A 187 15.15 22.59 -0.98
C GLY A 187 15.79 23.26 -2.19
N SER A 188 15.96 24.56 -2.15
CA SER A 188 16.77 25.29 -3.12
C SER A 188 18.26 25.15 -2.77
N ARG A 189 19.12 24.97 -3.76
CA ARG A 189 20.55 25.14 -3.53
C ARG A 189 20.82 26.62 -3.22
N PRO A 190 21.55 26.97 -2.15
CA PRO A 190 22.03 28.33 -2.00
C PRO A 190 22.94 28.63 -3.19
N ASN A 191 22.72 29.80 -3.84
CA ASN A 191 23.58 30.32 -4.89
C ASN A 191 24.94 30.72 -4.30
#